data_76f1dd26514ddaba140999613cc676e5
#
_entry.id   76f1dd26514ddaba140999613cc676e5
#
_cell.length_a   1.000
_cell.length_b   1.000
_cell.length_c   1.000
_cell.angle_alpha   90.00
_cell.angle_beta   90.00
_cell.angle_gamma   90.00
#
_symmetry.space_group_name_H-M   'P 1'
#
loop_
_entity.id
_entity.type
_entity.pdbx_description
1 polymer ?
#
loop_
_entity_poly.entity_id
_entity_poly.type
_entity_poly.pdbx_seq_one_letter_code
_entity_poly.pdbx_strand_id
1 'polypeptide(L)'
;MEAEDIHTFIEGELTKRIGDNGKRLHTSRSRNDQVAVDIKLYLKKEVVNVKKLVVDLIKVIADKAEKYSETVMPGYTHLQRAQPITFGHHLLAYGEMLLRDVSRLEDCLKRMDEMPLGSCALAGTTYPIDRTIKVACRCRRFSL
;
A
#
# COMPACT_ATOMS: atom_id res chain seq x y z
N MET A 1 -16.59 -19.25 20.56
CA MET A 1 -15.29 -19.09 21.23
C MET A 1 -15.01 -17.60 21.17
N GLU A 2 -15.09 -16.94 22.31
CA GLU A 2 -14.78 -15.51 22.44
C GLU A 2 -13.25 -15.35 22.42
N ALA A 3 -12.70 -14.83 21.33
CA ALA A 3 -11.32 -14.39 21.25
C ALA A 3 -11.31 -12.86 21.29
N GLU A 4 -10.34 -12.25 21.96
CA GLU A 4 -10.22 -10.81 22.08
C GLU A 4 -10.03 -10.15 20.70
N ASP A 5 -9.23 -10.78 19.83
CA ASP A 5 -8.98 -10.34 18.47
C ASP A 5 -8.71 -11.52 17.51
N ILE A 6 -8.60 -11.22 16.22
CA ILE A 6 -8.32 -12.21 15.17
C ILE A 6 -6.97 -12.91 15.38
N HIS A 7 -5.97 -12.24 15.92
CA HIS A 7 -4.65 -12.81 16.12
C HIS A 7 -4.69 -13.83 17.27
N THR A 8 -5.40 -13.54 18.37
CA THR A 8 -5.64 -14.47 19.47
C THR A 8 -6.39 -15.70 18.98
N PHE A 9 -7.38 -15.51 18.11
CA PHE A 9 -8.09 -16.62 17.48
C PHE A 9 -7.16 -17.52 16.65
N ILE A 10 -6.34 -16.91 15.76
CA ILE A 10 -5.40 -17.63 14.91
C ILE A 10 -4.34 -18.38 15.75
N GLU A 11 -3.79 -17.75 16.78
CA GLU A 11 -2.84 -18.40 17.69
C GLU A 11 -3.46 -19.59 18.42
N GLY A 12 -4.72 -19.46 18.84
CA GLY A 12 -5.48 -20.56 19.43
C GLY A 12 -5.70 -21.72 18.47
N GLU A 13 -6.09 -21.46 17.24
CA GLU A 13 -6.28 -22.47 16.21
C GLU A 13 -4.95 -23.14 15.81
N LEU A 14 -3.87 -22.36 15.72
CA LEU A 14 -2.54 -22.89 15.46
C LEU A 14 -2.08 -23.82 16.60
N THR A 15 -2.27 -23.40 17.85
CA THR A 15 -1.92 -24.22 19.02
C THR A 15 -2.70 -25.53 19.09
N LYS A 16 -3.97 -25.55 18.67
CA LYS A 16 -4.74 -26.79 18.56
C LYS A 16 -4.16 -27.75 17.53
N ARG A 17 -3.58 -27.24 16.44
CA ARG A 17 -3.04 -28.04 15.34
C ARG A 17 -1.63 -28.58 15.59
N ILE A 18 -0.76 -27.77 16.19
CA ILE A 18 0.67 -28.09 16.36
C ILE A 18 1.13 -28.14 17.83
N GLY A 19 0.20 -28.07 18.77
CA GLY A 19 0.49 -28.09 20.21
C GLY A 19 1.25 -26.87 20.70
N ASP A 20 2.04 -27.01 21.76
CA ASP A 20 2.76 -25.90 22.41
C ASP A 20 3.75 -25.15 21.51
N ASN A 21 4.16 -25.73 20.39
CA ASN A 21 4.96 -25.01 19.40
C ASN A 21 4.20 -23.80 18.81
N GLY A 22 2.87 -23.84 18.76
CA GLY A 22 2.03 -22.71 18.35
C GLY A 22 2.18 -21.49 19.24
N LYS A 23 2.35 -21.71 20.55
CA LYS A 23 2.56 -20.64 21.55
C LYS A 23 3.91 -19.92 21.38
N ARG A 24 4.94 -20.62 20.85
CA ARG A 24 6.27 -20.06 20.62
C ARG A 24 6.27 -18.97 19.57
N LEU A 25 5.27 -18.95 18.70
CA LEU A 25 5.14 -17.92 17.66
C LEU A 25 4.98 -16.51 18.26
N HIS A 26 4.46 -16.40 19.48
CA HIS A 26 4.30 -15.11 20.18
C HIS A 26 5.57 -14.68 20.92
N THR A 27 6.58 -15.54 21.04
CA THR A 27 7.81 -15.22 21.78
C THR A 27 8.51 -14.01 21.17
N SER A 28 8.89 -13.04 21.99
CA SER A 28 9.59 -11.82 21.58
C SER A 28 8.80 -10.96 20.59
N ARG A 29 7.48 -11.01 20.64
CA ARG A 29 6.56 -10.25 19.80
C ARG A 29 5.49 -9.58 20.67
N SER A 30 5.08 -8.39 20.27
CA SER A 30 3.90 -7.73 20.79
C SER A 30 2.77 -7.79 19.75
N ARG A 31 1.53 -7.57 20.19
CA ARG A 31 0.43 -7.34 19.27
C ARG A 31 0.66 -6.05 18.45
N ASN A 32 1.34 -5.06 19.01
CA ASN A 32 1.62 -3.78 18.36
C ASN A 32 2.49 -3.93 17.10
N ASP A 33 3.64 -4.59 17.18
CA ASP A 33 4.52 -4.78 16.02
C ASP A 33 3.95 -5.79 15.03
N GLN A 34 3.17 -6.78 15.50
CA GLN A 34 2.44 -7.70 14.65
C GLN A 34 1.39 -6.98 13.80
N VAL A 35 0.50 -6.21 14.40
CA VAL A 35 -0.54 -5.46 13.66
C VAL A 35 0.09 -4.50 12.68
N ALA A 36 1.19 -3.83 13.06
CA ALA A 36 1.90 -2.92 12.17
C ALA A 36 2.45 -3.62 10.91
N VAL A 37 3.02 -4.83 11.05
CA VAL A 37 3.51 -5.57 9.88
C VAL A 37 2.37 -6.11 9.03
N ASP A 38 1.29 -6.60 9.64
CA ASP A 38 0.14 -7.14 8.91
C ASP A 38 -0.52 -6.06 8.04
N ILE A 39 -0.71 -4.86 8.58
CA ILE A 39 -1.22 -3.70 7.82
C ILE A 39 -0.26 -3.34 6.68
N LYS A 40 1.05 -3.27 6.94
CA LYS A 40 2.04 -2.97 5.89
C LYS A 40 2.01 -4.01 4.76
N LEU A 41 1.92 -5.30 5.08
CA LEU A 41 1.86 -6.36 4.09
C LEU A 41 0.58 -6.28 3.24
N TYR A 42 -0.55 -6.04 3.87
CA TYR A 42 -1.82 -5.82 3.18
C TYR A 42 -1.75 -4.61 2.25
N LEU A 43 -1.33 -3.46 2.78
CA LEU A 43 -1.25 -2.22 2.00
C LEU A 43 -0.25 -2.31 0.85
N LYS A 44 0.89 -2.98 1.02
CA LYS A 44 1.84 -3.20 -0.10
C LYS A 44 1.18 -3.91 -1.27
N LYS A 45 0.34 -4.90 -1.00
CA LYS A 45 -0.42 -5.60 -2.04
C LYS A 45 -1.48 -4.69 -2.68
N GLU A 46 -2.27 -4.01 -1.84
CA GLU A 46 -3.38 -3.19 -2.33
C GLU A 46 -2.90 -1.93 -3.07
N VAL A 47 -1.83 -1.30 -2.64
CA VAL A 47 -1.24 -0.16 -3.38
C VAL A 47 -0.78 -0.57 -4.79
N VAL A 48 -0.22 -1.78 -4.95
CA VAL A 48 0.12 -2.31 -6.28
C VAL A 48 -1.13 -2.52 -7.13
N ASN A 49 -2.21 -3.03 -6.55
CA ASN A 49 -3.50 -3.22 -7.24
C ASN A 49 -4.09 -1.87 -7.67
N VAL A 50 -4.15 -0.90 -6.75
CA VAL A 50 -4.65 0.46 -7.04
C VAL A 50 -3.81 1.13 -8.12
N LYS A 51 -2.47 1.05 -8.03
CA LYS A 51 -1.56 1.58 -9.05
C LYS A 51 -1.90 1.00 -10.44
N LYS A 52 -2.14 -0.31 -10.54
CA LYS A 52 -2.52 -0.94 -11.81
C LYS A 52 -3.83 -0.35 -12.35
N LEU A 53 -4.85 -0.21 -11.52
CA LEU A 53 -6.14 0.38 -11.93
C LEU A 53 -5.98 1.83 -12.40
N VAL A 54 -5.15 2.63 -11.72
CA VAL A 54 -4.86 4.01 -12.14
C VAL A 54 -4.14 4.03 -13.49
N VAL A 55 -3.16 3.16 -13.71
CA VAL A 55 -2.46 3.05 -15.01
C VAL A 55 -3.42 2.62 -16.12
N ASP A 56 -4.32 1.70 -15.86
CA ASP A 56 -5.31 1.26 -16.86
C ASP A 56 -6.29 2.40 -17.19
N LEU A 57 -6.68 3.23 -16.22
CA LEU A 57 -7.47 4.44 -16.46
C LEU A 57 -6.70 5.47 -17.30
N ILE A 58 -5.42 5.69 -17.02
CA ILE A 58 -4.55 6.59 -17.80
C ILE A 58 -4.52 6.15 -19.27
N LYS A 59 -4.39 4.85 -19.56
CA LYS A 59 -4.42 4.35 -20.93
C LYS A 59 -5.72 4.69 -21.65
N VAL A 60 -6.86 4.47 -21.00
CA VAL A 60 -8.17 4.82 -21.56
C VAL A 60 -8.28 6.33 -21.84
N ILE A 61 -7.75 7.16 -20.96
CA ILE A 61 -7.70 8.62 -21.15
C ILE A 61 -6.81 8.98 -22.33
N ALA A 62 -5.63 8.36 -22.45
CA ALA A 62 -4.70 8.60 -23.56
C ALA A 62 -5.29 8.21 -24.90
N ASP A 63 -5.88 7.00 -25.02
CA ASP A 63 -6.55 6.55 -26.24
C ASP A 63 -7.67 7.50 -26.68
N LYS A 64 -8.46 8.00 -25.70
CA LYS A 64 -9.51 9.00 -25.99
C LYS A 64 -8.91 10.35 -26.37
N ALA A 65 -7.83 10.77 -25.73
CA ALA A 65 -7.18 12.04 -26.02
C ALA A 65 -6.60 12.04 -27.45
N GLU A 66 -5.99 10.94 -27.87
CA GLU A 66 -5.51 10.76 -29.23
C GLU A 66 -6.68 10.83 -30.24
N LYS A 67 -7.76 10.07 -29.99
CA LYS A 67 -8.95 10.07 -30.86
C LYS A 67 -9.58 11.45 -31.03
N TYR A 68 -9.54 12.30 -30.01
CA TYR A 68 -10.16 13.63 -30.00
C TYR A 68 -9.14 14.77 -30.01
N SER A 69 -7.95 14.52 -30.51
CA SER A 69 -6.83 15.47 -30.53
C SER A 69 -7.14 16.74 -31.32
N GLU A 70 -8.00 16.67 -32.36
CA GLU A 70 -8.40 17.80 -33.21
C GLU A 70 -9.82 18.33 -32.90
N THR A 71 -10.53 17.72 -31.94
CA THR A 71 -11.88 18.15 -31.57
C THR A 71 -11.82 19.43 -30.75
N VAL A 72 -12.20 20.56 -31.35
CA VAL A 72 -12.16 21.89 -30.70
C VAL A 72 -13.31 22.03 -29.70
N MET A 73 -13.01 22.58 -28.52
CA MET A 73 -13.97 22.93 -27.49
C MET A 73 -13.59 24.25 -26.81
N PRO A 74 -14.55 24.98 -26.17
CA PRO A 74 -14.18 26.14 -25.39
C PRO A 74 -13.48 25.76 -24.09
N GLY A 75 -12.33 26.38 -23.83
CA GLY A 75 -11.72 26.42 -22.51
C GLY A 75 -12.33 27.52 -21.65
N TYR A 76 -12.45 27.32 -20.36
CA TYR A 76 -13.11 28.21 -19.42
C TYR A 76 -12.15 28.72 -18.36
N THR A 77 -12.29 29.99 -17.99
CA THR A 77 -11.75 30.59 -16.77
C THR A 77 -12.84 31.38 -16.08
N HIS A 78 -12.93 31.36 -14.76
CA HIS A 78 -13.96 32.08 -14.00
C HIS A 78 -15.40 31.84 -14.51
N LEU A 79 -15.70 30.61 -14.96
CA LEU A 79 -16.98 30.23 -15.58
C LEU A 79 -17.29 31.00 -16.90
N GLN A 80 -16.30 31.67 -17.48
CA GLN A 80 -16.38 32.40 -18.74
C GLN A 80 -15.63 31.64 -19.84
N ARG A 81 -16.12 31.71 -21.09
CA ARG A 81 -15.38 31.23 -22.24
C ARG A 81 -14.11 32.04 -22.41
N ALA A 82 -12.96 31.39 -22.40
CA ALA A 82 -11.66 32.06 -22.48
C ALA A 82 -10.99 31.87 -23.83
N GLN A 83 -10.62 30.62 -24.15
CA GLN A 83 -9.89 30.33 -25.39
C GLN A 83 -10.33 28.96 -25.94
N PRO A 84 -10.16 28.71 -27.27
CA PRO A 84 -10.33 27.37 -27.81
C PRO A 84 -9.23 26.45 -27.32
N ILE A 85 -9.61 25.22 -26.96
CA ILE A 85 -8.71 24.10 -26.66
C ILE A 85 -9.19 22.89 -27.42
N THR A 86 -8.42 21.80 -27.43
CA THR A 86 -8.91 20.53 -27.94
C THR A 86 -9.42 19.65 -26.80
N PHE A 87 -10.37 18.79 -27.09
CA PHE A 87 -10.89 17.84 -26.12
C PHE A 87 -9.80 16.84 -25.69
N GLY A 88 -8.91 16.46 -26.62
CA GLY A 88 -7.72 15.66 -26.31
C GLY A 88 -6.83 16.35 -25.26
N HIS A 89 -6.54 17.64 -25.43
CA HIS A 89 -5.75 18.40 -24.45
C HIS A 89 -6.43 18.44 -23.07
N HIS A 90 -7.76 18.66 -23.05
CA HIS A 90 -8.53 18.63 -21.79
C HIS A 90 -8.41 17.27 -21.07
N LEU A 91 -8.51 16.16 -21.80
CA LEU A 91 -8.38 14.83 -21.23
C LEU A 91 -6.96 14.54 -20.69
N LEU A 92 -5.92 14.99 -21.41
CA LEU A 92 -4.53 14.80 -20.98
C LEU A 92 -4.22 15.51 -19.66
N ALA A 93 -4.89 16.62 -19.33
CA ALA A 93 -4.73 17.26 -18.04
C ALA A 93 -5.06 16.31 -16.87
N TYR A 94 -6.09 15.48 -17.00
CA TYR A 94 -6.42 14.44 -16.03
C TYR A 94 -5.41 13.29 -16.05
N GLY A 95 -4.94 12.90 -17.24
CA GLY A 95 -3.85 11.92 -17.39
C GLY A 95 -2.61 12.32 -16.58
N GLU A 96 -2.18 13.56 -16.72
CA GLU A 96 -1.04 14.13 -15.98
C GLU A 96 -1.26 14.17 -14.46
N MET A 97 -2.48 14.45 -13.98
CA MET A 97 -2.79 14.36 -12.56
C MET A 97 -2.65 12.93 -12.03
N LEU A 98 -3.18 11.96 -12.76
CA LEU A 98 -3.10 10.54 -12.40
C LEU A 98 -1.67 9.99 -12.47
N LEU A 99 -0.82 10.46 -13.40
CA LEU A 99 0.60 10.10 -13.43
C LEU A 99 1.33 10.55 -12.16
N ARG A 100 1.02 11.74 -11.66
CA ARG A 100 1.56 12.19 -10.36
C ARG A 100 1.06 11.33 -9.20
N ASP A 101 -0.18 10.82 -9.26
CA ASP A 101 -0.70 9.90 -8.24
C ASP A 101 0.00 8.54 -8.30
N VAL A 102 0.33 8.03 -9.48
CA VAL A 102 1.17 6.83 -9.64
C VAL A 102 2.52 7.01 -8.94
N SER A 103 3.17 8.16 -9.13
CA SER A 103 4.44 8.49 -8.45
C SER A 103 4.29 8.52 -6.93
N ARG A 104 3.21 9.11 -6.39
CA ARG A 104 2.92 9.11 -4.95
C ARG A 104 2.71 7.70 -4.39
N LEU A 105 2.02 6.82 -5.13
CA LEU A 105 1.84 5.42 -4.76
C LEU A 105 3.18 4.66 -4.73
N GLU A 106 4.09 4.94 -5.67
CA GLU A 106 5.44 4.36 -5.67
C GLU A 106 6.28 4.82 -4.47
N ASP A 107 6.21 6.10 -4.13
CA ASP A 107 6.90 6.63 -2.95
C ASP A 107 6.29 6.09 -1.64
N CYS A 108 4.98 5.89 -1.60
CA CYS A 108 4.33 5.23 -0.47
C CYS A 108 4.88 3.82 -0.27
N LEU A 109 5.01 3.02 -1.34
CA LEU A 109 5.59 1.67 -1.27
C LEU A 109 7.03 1.69 -0.75
N LYS A 110 7.86 2.62 -1.21
CA LYS A 110 9.25 2.76 -0.74
C LYS A 110 9.34 3.08 0.75
N ARG A 111 8.50 4.00 1.23
CA ARG A 111 8.48 4.41 2.65
C ARG A 111 7.89 3.33 3.55
N MET A 112 6.94 2.56 3.04
CA MET A 112 6.29 1.46 3.77
C MET A 112 7.20 0.23 3.90
N ASP A 113 8.29 0.16 3.14
CA ASP A 113 9.18 -1.01 3.03
C ASP A 113 10.12 -1.16 4.25
N GLU A 114 9.56 -1.03 5.44
CA GLU A 114 10.24 -1.18 6.72
C GLU A 114 9.57 -2.25 7.57
N MET A 115 10.40 -3.10 8.22
CA MET A 115 9.97 -4.21 9.06
C MET A 115 9.82 -3.78 10.53
N PRO A 116 8.61 -3.71 11.08
CA PRO A 116 8.41 -3.36 12.48
C PRO A 116 8.61 -4.54 13.43
N LEU A 117 8.52 -5.81 12.99
CA LEU A 117 8.67 -6.96 13.86
C LEU A 117 9.99 -6.96 14.61
N GLY A 118 9.92 -7.24 15.92
CA GLY A 118 11.04 -7.18 16.84
C GLY A 118 11.17 -5.84 17.58
N SER A 119 10.35 -4.84 17.23
CA SER A 119 10.20 -3.62 18.05
C SER A 119 9.36 -3.89 19.32
N CYS A 120 8.64 -4.99 19.35
CA CYS A 120 7.74 -5.39 20.44
C CYS A 120 6.72 -4.31 20.76
N ALA A 121 6.45 -4.09 22.06
CA ALA A 121 5.45 -3.12 22.49
C ALA A 121 5.92 -1.67 22.34
N LEU A 122 7.25 -1.41 22.40
CA LEU A 122 7.79 -0.06 22.46
C LEU A 122 9.13 0.06 21.71
N ALA A 123 10.22 -0.51 22.25
CA ALA A 123 11.57 -0.24 21.80
C ALA A 123 12.47 -1.50 21.76
N GLY A 124 11.89 -2.65 21.47
CA GLY A 124 12.60 -3.92 21.40
C GLY A 124 12.31 -4.86 22.55
N THR A 125 13.15 -5.87 22.70
CA THR A 125 13.04 -6.94 23.69
C THR A 125 14.39 -7.33 24.22
N THR A 126 14.44 -7.85 25.47
CA THR A 126 15.64 -8.43 26.08
C THR A 126 15.94 -9.84 25.61
N TYR A 127 15.03 -10.49 24.85
CA TYR A 127 15.29 -11.79 24.27
C TYR A 127 16.32 -11.70 23.13
N PRO A 128 17.22 -12.69 23.01
CA PRO A 128 18.25 -12.68 21.97
C PRO A 128 17.66 -13.09 20.61
N ILE A 129 16.90 -12.17 20.00
CA ILE A 129 16.33 -12.36 18.66
C ILE A 129 17.26 -11.81 17.60
N ASP A 130 17.38 -12.51 16.47
CA ASP A 130 18.06 -12.01 15.29
C ASP A 130 17.07 -11.32 14.35
N ARG A 131 17.08 -9.98 14.35
CA ARG A 131 16.24 -9.16 13.47
C ARG A 131 16.74 -9.15 12.02
N THR A 132 17.96 -9.61 11.77
CA THR A 132 18.53 -9.65 10.40
C THR A 132 18.02 -10.84 9.59
N ILE A 133 17.44 -11.85 10.23
CA ILE A 133 16.77 -12.92 9.53
C ILE A 133 15.66 -12.31 8.68
N LYS A 134 15.88 -12.28 7.38
CA LYS A 134 14.88 -11.87 6.39
C LYS A 134 13.75 -12.89 6.40
N VAL A 135 12.88 -12.79 7.39
CA VAL A 135 11.63 -13.53 7.40
C VAL A 135 10.92 -13.22 6.09
N ALA A 136 10.18 -14.17 5.57
CA ALA A 136 9.43 -14.14 4.31
C ALA A 136 8.50 -12.92 4.09
N CYS A 137 8.44 -12.01 5.01
CA CYS A 137 7.87 -10.68 4.89
C CYS A 137 8.74 -9.86 3.94
N ARG A 138 8.26 -9.59 2.76
CA ARG A 138 8.88 -8.83 1.66
C ARG A 138 9.25 -7.36 2.01
N CYS A 139 9.63 -7.08 3.25
CA CYS A 139 10.14 -5.79 3.69
C CYS A 139 11.67 -5.78 3.60
N ARG A 140 12.25 -4.73 3.02
CA ARG A 140 13.69 -4.64 2.73
C ARG A 140 14.50 -3.95 3.83
N ARG A 141 13.84 -3.21 4.72
CA ARG A 141 14.47 -2.43 5.79
C ARG A 141 13.87 -2.78 7.14
N PHE A 142 14.65 -2.64 8.20
CA PHE A 142 14.15 -2.69 9.58
C PHE A 142 13.87 -1.27 10.07
N SER A 143 12.75 -1.07 10.77
CA SER A 143 12.57 0.15 11.56
C SER A 143 13.48 0.07 12.79
N LEU A 144 14.15 1.17 13.10
CA LEU A 144 14.93 1.33 14.34
C LEU A 144 14.02 1.39 15.55
#